data_ace921fac49a51c988f6dd1924e867e2
#
_entry.id   ace921fac49a51c988f6dd1924e867e2
#
_cell.length_a   1.000
_cell.length_b   1.000
_cell.length_c   1.000
_cell.angle_alpha   90.00
_cell.angle_beta   90.00
_cell.angle_gamma   90.00
#
_symmetry.space_group_name_H-M   'P 1'
#
loop_
_entity.id
_entity.type
_entity.pdbx_description
1 polymer ?
#
loop_
_entity_poly.entity_id
_entity_poly.type
_entity_poly.pdbx_seq_one_letter_code
_entity_poly.pdbx_strand_id
1 'polypeptide(L)'
;AHPHLSNDGRLALVHNGIIENYKSLREELEQEGYVFSSETDTEAAVHLFEREYKKSGSLEAAVTAGVRQLKGAFAFCVMHQNEPDKIVAVRQNAPLIVGLGKDENYVASDIPAIVGKVRRIIYLNDGEIAVITRNEAKIYDFDGRPIERQPEYIGFNPEVISKRGYPHFMLKEINEQPDIVRHLLQDAYAGGRETPLLPKVNIAAAAKAERIEIIACGTSLHAAAVAGFAFEEWLKIPVSVVAA
;
A
#
# COMPACT_ATOMS: atom_id res chain seq x y z
N ALA A 1 -7.65 -0.87 -16.34
CA ALA A 1 -6.30 -1.41 -16.04
C ALA A 1 -5.33 -0.25 -15.92
N HIS A 2 -4.36 -0.36 -15.01
CA HIS A 2 -3.30 0.65 -14.87
C HIS A 2 -2.35 0.68 -16.08
N PRO A 3 -1.79 1.84 -16.44
CA PRO A 3 -2.07 3.16 -15.87
C PRO A 3 -3.42 3.73 -16.35
N HIS A 4 -4.03 4.61 -15.52
CA HIS A 4 -5.11 5.47 -15.94
C HIS A 4 -4.55 6.78 -16.49
N LEU A 5 -5.14 7.31 -17.54
CA LEU A 5 -4.71 8.53 -18.19
C LEU A 5 -5.69 9.67 -17.92
N SER A 6 -5.17 10.90 -17.87
CA SER A 6 -5.98 12.12 -17.88
C SER A 6 -6.77 12.28 -19.19
N ASN A 7 -7.77 13.16 -19.21
CA ASN A 7 -8.58 13.41 -20.41
C ASN A 7 -7.73 13.89 -21.60
N ASP A 8 -6.69 14.68 -21.35
CA ASP A 8 -5.76 15.14 -22.38
C ASP A 8 -4.64 14.13 -22.71
N GLY A 9 -4.62 12.97 -22.01
CA GLY A 9 -3.65 11.89 -22.19
C GLY A 9 -2.23 12.18 -21.73
N ARG A 10 -1.99 13.32 -21.05
CA ARG A 10 -0.63 13.77 -20.68
C ARG A 10 -0.20 13.36 -19.28
N LEU A 11 -1.14 13.04 -18.41
CA LEU A 11 -0.88 12.56 -17.06
C LEU A 11 -1.22 11.08 -16.98
N ALA A 12 -0.31 10.28 -16.43
CA ALA A 12 -0.48 8.86 -16.18
C ALA A 12 -0.40 8.58 -14.68
N LEU A 13 -1.32 7.75 -14.19
CA LEU A 13 -1.43 7.39 -12.78
C LEU A 13 -1.59 5.88 -12.59
N VAL A 14 -0.83 5.33 -11.66
CA VAL A 14 -1.06 3.98 -11.11
C VAL A 14 -1.44 4.11 -9.64
N HIS A 15 -2.35 3.25 -9.18
CA HIS A 15 -2.99 3.33 -7.86
C HIS A 15 -3.13 1.95 -7.24
N ASN A 16 -2.81 1.85 -5.96
CA ASN A 16 -3.20 0.77 -5.08
C ASN A 16 -4.02 1.34 -3.93
N GLY A 17 -5.19 0.78 -3.67
CA GLY A 17 -6.07 1.23 -2.58
C GLY A 17 -7.48 1.53 -3.04
N ILE A 18 -8.19 2.36 -2.26
CA ILE A 18 -9.57 2.76 -2.51
C ILE A 18 -9.74 4.23 -2.17
N ILE A 19 -10.35 5.00 -3.09
CA ILE A 19 -10.73 6.40 -2.89
C ILE A 19 -12.21 6.44 -2.51
N GLU A 20 -12.51 6.61 -1.24
CA GLU A 20 -13.88 6.52 -0.69
C GLU A 20 -14.82 7.58 -1.24
N ASN A 21 -14.32 8.80 -1.50
CA ASN A 21 -15.11 9.91 -1.98
C ASN A 21 -15.10 10.07 -3.51
N TYR A 22 -14.72 9.02 -4.26
CA TYR A 22 -14.59 9.09 -5.72
C TYR A 22 -15.91 9.49 -6.43
N LYS A 23 -17.07 9.08 -5.90
CA LYS A 23 -18.37 9.40 -6.52
C LYS A 23 -18.65 10.90 -6.55
N SER A 24 -18.47 11.57 -5.42
CA SER A 24 -18.68 13.03 -5.36
C SER A 24 -17.65 13.79 -6.19
N LEU A 25 -16.41 13.32 -6.23
CA LEU A 25 -15.37 13.90 -7.10
C LEU A 25 -15.69 13.69 -8.58
N ARG A 26 -16.21 12.53 -8.93
CA ARG A 26 -16.64 12.25 -10.30
C ARG A 26 -17.77 13.20 -10.73
N GLU A 27 -18.81 13.35 -9.92
CA GLU A 27 -19.92 14.25 -10.21
C GLU A 27 -19.44 15.70 -10.42
N GLU A 28 -18.52 16.18 -9.59
CA GLU A 28 -17.91 17.50 -9.70
C GLU A 28 -17.12 17.65 -11.01
N LEU A 29 -16.25 16.69 -11.30
CA LEU A 29 -15.40 16.69 -12.50
C LEU A 29 -16.23 16.55 -13.79
N GLU A 30 -17.29 15.75 -13.80
CA GLU A 30 -18.21 15.66 -14.94
C GLU A 30 -18.93 17.00 -15.21
N GLN A 31 -19.30 17.75 -14.16
CA GLN A 31 -19.85 19.11 -14.31
C GLN A 31 -18.81 20.11 -14.87
N GLU A 32 -17.55 19.90 -14.61
CA GLU A 32 -16.44 20.67 -15.18
C GLU A 32 -16.06 20.22 -16.60
N GLY A 33 -16.71 19.18 -17.15
CA GLY A 33 -16.53 18.71 -18.52
C GLY A 33 -15.52 17.58 -18.68
N TYR A 34 -15.07 16.94 -17.58
CA TYR A 34 -14.25 15.75 -17.67
C TYR A 34 -15.07 14.53 -18.10
N VAL A 35 -14.53 13.74 -19.01
CA VAL A 35 -15.19 12.54 -19.53
C VAL A 35 -14.58 11.30 -18.90
N PHE A 36 -15.42 10.48 -18.27
CA PHE A 36 -15.01 9.22 -17.66
C PHE A 36 -15.25 8.06 -18.61
N SER A 37 -14.27 7.20 -18.76
CA SER A 37 -14.27 6.01 -19.61
C SER A 37 -14.46 4.71 -18.82
N SER A 38 -14.33 4.78 -17.50
CA SER A 38 -14.47 3.63 -16.58
C SER A 38 -15.29 4.00 -15.33
N GLU A 39 -15.56 3.00 -14.51
CA GLU A 39 -16.23 3.19 -13.21
C GLU A 39 -15.22 3.14 -12.04
N THR A 40 -13.91 3.17 -12.33
CA THR A 40 -12.88 3.07 -11.31
C THR A 40 -12.74 4.38 -10.54
N ASP A 41 -12.51 4.28 -9.25
CA ASP A 41 -12.17 5.39 -8.38
C ASP A 41 -10.85 6.08 -8.79
N THR A 42 -9.94 5.31 -9.37
CA THR A 42 -8.64 5.78 -9.87
C THR A 42 -8.80 6.83 -10.97
N GLU A 43 -9.82 6.73 -11.82
CA GLU A 43 -10.07 7.70 -12.89
C GLU A 43 -10.47 9.06 -12.32
N ALA A 44 -11.21 9.09 -11.21
CA ALA A 44 -11.49 10.34 -10.52
C ALA A 44 -10.22 11.03 -9.99
N ALA A 45 -9.25 10.26 -9.49
CA ALA A 45 -7.98 10.82 -9.04
C ALA A 45 -7.15 11.39 -10.19
N VAL A 46 -7.05 10.69 -11.33
CA VAL A 46 -6.24 11.16 -12.46
C VAL A 46 -6.80 12.46 -13.05
N HIS A 47 -8.13 12.57 -13.15
CA HIS A 47 -8.77 13.81 -13.63
C HIS A 47 -8.68 14.95 -12.62
N LEU A 48 -8.75 14.64 -11.32
CA LEU A 48 -8.49 15.62 -10.27
C LEU A 48 -7.06 16.18 -10.36
N PHE A 49 -6.05 15.33 -10.55
CA PHE A 49 -4.68 15.78 -10.70
C PHE A 49 -4.46 16.55 -12.01
N GLU A 50 -5.12 16.19 -13.11
CA GLU A 50 -5.14 16.98 -14.34
C GLU A 50 -5.72 18.39 -14.11
N ARG A 51 -6.85 18.48 -13.38
CA ARG A 51 -7.47 19.76 -13.01
C ARG A 51 -6.50 20.66 -12.26
N GLU A 52 -5.85 20.11 -11.25
CA GLU A 52 -4.90 20.86 -10.43
C GLU A 52 -3.60 21.18 -11.22
N TYR A 53 -3.20 20.32 -12.16
CA TYR A 53 -2.07 20.61 -13.04
C TYR A 53 -2.35 21.78 -13.98
N LYS A 54 -3.55 21.86 -14.55
CA LYS A 54 -3.98 23.00 -15.39
C LYS A 54 -3.93 24.33 -14.63
N LYS A 55 -4.13 24.31 -13.30
CA LYS A 55 -4.05 25.51 -12.46
C LYS A 55 -2.62 25.88 -12.09
N SER A 56 -1.78 24.91 -11.79
CA SER A 56 -0.45 25.11 -11.21
C SER A 56 0.70 25.08 -12.21
N GLY A 57 0.57 24.31 -13.30
CA GLY A 57 1.65 24.03 -14.23
C GLY A 57 2.79 23.16 -13.65
N SER A 58 2.60 22.54 -12.48
CA SER A 58 3.59 21.72 -11.79
C SER A 58 2.96 20.42 -11.29
N LEU A 59 3.57 19.29 -11.61
CA LEU A 59 3.08 17.98 -11.18
C LEU A 59 3.08 17.82 -9.65
N GLU A 60 4.14 18.30 -8.99
CA GLU A 60 4.25 18.30 -7.55
C GLU A 60 3.12 19.11 -6.89
N ALA A 61 2.92 20.35 -7.36
CA ALA A 61 1.86 21.20 -6.84
C ALA A 61 0.45 20.63 -7.10
N ALA A 62 0.24 20.06 -8.30
CA ALA A 62 -1.01 19.45 -8.68
C ALA A 62 -1.37 18.25 -7.79
N VAL A 63 -0.41 17.34 -7.58
CA VAL A 63 -0.60 16.17 -6.74
C VAL A 63 -0.81 16.59 -5.28
N THR A 64 -0.01 17.54 -4.77
CA THR A 64 -0.17 18.08 -3.40
C THR A 64 -1.55 18.70 -3.17
N ALA A 65 -2.06 19.47 -4.13
CA ALA A 65 -3.39 20.07 -4.05
C ALA A 65 -4.52 19.02 -4.17
N GLY A 66 -4.32 18.03 -5.04
CA GLY A 66 -5.30 16.98 -5.28
C GLY A 66 -5.44 16.02 -4.11
N VAL A 67 -4.36 15.55 -3.51
CA VAL A 67 -4.41 14.57 -2.41
C VAL A 67 -5.16 15.07 -1.19
N ARG A 68 -5.20 16.37 -0.95
CA ARG A 68 -5.95 16.99 0.14
C ARG A 68 -7.47 16.86 -0.04
N GLN A 69 -7.93 16.61 -1.25
CA GLN A 69 -9.34 16.44 -1.60
C GLN A 69 -9.76 14.96 -1.58
N LEU A 70 -8.79 14.03 -1.49
CA LEU A 70 -9.04 12.60 -1.48
C LEU A 70 -9.28 12.08 -0.04
N LYS A 71 -10.15 11.08 0.07
CA LYS A 71 -10.40 10.33 1.31
C LYS A 71 -10.24 8.84 1.02
N GLY A 72 -9.67 8.10 1.97
CA GLY A 72 -9.48 6.66 1.86
C GLY A 72 -8.05 6.21 2.05
N ALA A 73 -7.74 5.02 1.55
CA ALA A 73 -6.43 4.42 1.58
C ALA A 73 -5.88 4.34 0.15
N PHE A 74 -4.73 4.97 -0.11
CA PHE A 74 -4.17 5.01 -1.46
C PHE A 74 -2.65 5.11 -1.48
N ALA A 75 -2.05 4.50 -2.48
CA ALA A 75 -0.69 4.72 -2.90
C ALA A 75 -0.68 5.03 -4.40
N PHE A 76 -0.15 6.18 -4.76
CA PHE A 76 -0.08 6.65 -6.14
C PHE A 76 1.35 6.75 -6.65
N CYS A 77 1.54 6.48 -7.96
CA CYS A 77 2.67 6.99 -8.73
C CYS A 77 2.11 7.75 -9.93
N VAL A 78 2.53 9.00 -10.06
CA VAL A 78 2.02 9.95 -11.04
C VAL A 78 3.17 10.49 -11.89
N MET A 79 2.96 10.54 -13.20
CA MET A 79 3.88 11.10 -14.18
C MET A 79 3.14 12.06 -15.10
N HIS A 80 3.85 13.06 -15.62
CA HIS A 80 3.29 14.00 -16.60
C HIS A 80 4.23 14.19 -17.79
N GLN A 81 3.67 14.25 -19.00
CA GLN A 81 4.44 14.35 -20.24
C GLN A 81 5.37 15.57 -20.30
N ASN A 82 4.97 16.69 -19.70
CA ASN A 82 5.77 17.92 -19.69
C ASN A 82 6.89 17.90 -18.62
N GLU A 83 6.88 16.91 -17.71
CA GLU A 83 7.88 16.74 -16.66
C GLU A 83 8.37 15.28 -16.64
N PRO A 84 8.94 14.77 -17.78
CA PRO A 84 9.21 13.34 -17.97
C PRO A 84 10.28 12.77 -17.04
N ASP A 85 11.10 13.63 -16.44
CA ASP A 85 12.19 13.24 -15.53
C ASP A 85 11.73 13.10 -14.07
N LYS A 86 10.43 13.25 -13.81
CA LYS A 86 9.86 13.28 -12.47
C LYS A 86 8.76 12.25 -12.28
N ILE A 87 8.79 11.55 -11.16
CA ILE A 87 7.67 10.77 -10.62
C ILE A 87 7.26 11.41 -9.30
N VAL A 88 5.97 11.64 -9.13
CA VAL A 88 5.42 12.03 -7.83
C VAL A 88 4.68 10.83 -7.25
N ALA A 89 5.15 10.36 -6.10
CA ALA A 89 4.58 9.21 -5.39
C ALA A 89 3.91 9.69 -4.10
N VAL A 90 2.77 9.09 -3.75
CA VAL A 90 1.97 9.48 -2.58
C VAL A 90 1.59 8.27 -1.79
N ARG A 91 1.61 8.39 -0.46
CA ARG A 91 1.13 7.35 0.44
C ARG A 91 0.11 7.86 1.45
N GLN A 92 -0.99 7.11 1.56
CA GLN A 92 -2.00 7.24 2.61
C GLN A 92 -2.60 5.86 2.91
N ASN A 93 -2.31 5.28 4.08
CA ASN A 93 -2.84 3.98 4.54
C ASN A 93 -2.62 2.79 3.58
N ALA A 94 -1.71 2.93 2.60
CA ALA A 94 -1.35 1.86 1.66
C ALA A 94 0.18 1.81 1.52
N PRO A 95 0.82 0.63 1.40
CA PRO A 95 2.28 0.54 1.42
C PRO A 95 2.92 1.17 0.18
N LEU A 96 3.97 1.96 0.40
CA LEU A 96 4.80 2.53 -0.66
C LEU A 96 6.22 2.81 -0.15
N ILE A 97 7.21 2.45 -0.96
CA ILE A 97 8.63 2.64 -0.68
C ILE A 97 9.33 3.30 -1.86
N VAL A 98 10.37 4.06 -1.57
CA VAL A 98 11.28 4.64 -2.56
C VAL A 98 12.63 3.96 -2.45
N GLY A 99 13.10 3.34 -3.53
CA GLY A 99 14.42 2.74 -3.61
C GLY A 99 15.43 3.70 -4.21
N LEU A 100 16.56 3.91 -3.53
CA LEU A 100 17.61 4.83 -3.96
C LEU A 100 18.77 4.07 -4.59
N GLY A 101 18.92 4.22 -5.91
CA GLY A 101 20.02 3.68 -6.70
C GLY A 101 21.17 4.66 -6.90
N LYS A 102 22.09 4.32 -7.78
CA LYS A 102 23.25 5.17 -8.08
C LYS A 102 22.91 6.25 -9.13
N ASP A 103 22.24 5.85 -10.21
CA ASP A 103 21.87 6.71 -11.35
C ASP A 103 20.39 6.52 -11.71
N GLU A 104 19.62 5.97 -10.81
CA GLU A 104 18.20 5.67 -10.96
C GLU A 104 17.54 5.50 -9.60
N ASN A 105 16.27 5.81 -9.51
CA ASN A 105 15.46 5.60 -8.33
C ASN A 105 14.20 4.79 -8.67
N TYR A 106 13.63 4.15 -7.69
CA TYR A 106 12.52 3.23 -7.85
C TYR A 106 11.38 3.55 -6.90
N VAL A 107 10.17 3.24 -7.30
CA VAL A 107 8.99 3.25 -6.45
C VAL A 107 8.36 1.87 -6.50
N ALA A 108 8.01 1.32 -5.37
CA ALA A 108 7.34 0.04 -5.26
C ALA A 108 6.44 -0.03 -4.03
N SER A 109 5.48 -0.92 -4.05
CA SER A 109 4.65 -1.20 -2.88
C SER A 109 5.37 -2.07 -1.86
N ASP A 110 6.38 -2.86 -2.27
CA ASP A 110 7.10 -3.78 -1.39
C ASP A 110 8.55 -4.01 -1.83
N ILE A 111 9.41 -4.39 -0.89
CA ILE A 111 10.85 -4.64 -1.05
C ILE A 111 11.17 -5.68 -2.14
N PRO A 112 10.48 -6.83 -2.24
CA PRO A 112 10.78 -7.86 -3.24
C PRO A 112 10.82 -7.34 -4.68
N ALA A 113 10.07 -6.29 -4.98
CA ALA A 113 10.03 -5.70 -6.32
C ALA A 113 11.34 -4.99 -6.72
N ILE A 114 12.09 -4.46 -5.75
CA ILE A 114 13.28 -3.60 -5.99
C ILE A 114 14.56 -4.07 -5.33
N VAL A 115 14.52 -5.09 -4.49
CA VAL A 115 15.66 -5.55 -3.68
C VAL A 115 16.87 -6.01 -4.53
N GLY A 116 16.69 -6.47 -5.75
CA GLY A 116 17.77 -6.80 -6.69
C GLY A 116 18.38 -5.57 -7.39
N LYS A 117 17.80 -4.39 -7.22
CA LYS A 117 18.17 -3.15 -7.90
C LYS A 117 18.85 -2.16 -6.96
N VAL A 118 18.32 -2.02 -5.74
CA VAL A 118 18.77 -1.06 -4.75
C VAL A 118 18.98 -1.70 -3.38
N ARG A 119 19.79 -1.04 -2.55
CA ARG A 119 20.03 -1.45 -1.15
C ARG A 119 19.59 -0.39 -0.14
N ARG A 120 19.31 0.81 -0.59
CA ARG A 120 18.84 1.91 0.26
C ARG A 120 17.41 2.20 -0.10
N ILE A 121 16.55 2.23 0.90
CA ILE A 121 15.13 2.50 0.74
C ILE A 121 14.65 3.56 1.72
N ILE A 122 13.62 4.26 1.33
CA ILE A 122 12.85 5.14 2.21
C ILE A 122 11.44 4.57 2.27
N TYR A 123 10.98 4.23 3.49
CA TYR A 123 9.57 3.97 3.72
C TYR A 123 8.84 5.30 3.81
N LEU A 124 7.85 5.51 2.95
CA LEU A 124 6.94 6.63 3.11
C LEU A 124 5.98 6.33 4.26
N ASN A 125 5.65 7.36 5.04
CA ASN A 125 4.57 7.29 6.01
C ASN A 125 3.26 7.79 5.40
N ASP A 126 2.17 7.58 6.12
CA ASP A 126 0.88 8.12 5.72
C ASP A 126 0.91 9.65 5.75
N GLY A 127 0.32 10.28 4.73
CA GLY A 127 0.37 11.72 4.55
C GLY A 127 1.67 12.23 3.92
N GLU A 128 2.48 11.37 3.30
CA GLU A 128 3.73 11.78 2.66
C GLU A 128 3.66 11.69 1.13
N ILE A 129 4.36 12.64 0.51
CA ILE A 129 4.57 12.76 -0.94
C ILE A 129 6.07 12.67 -1.21
N ALA A 130 6.48 11.82 -2.13
CA ALA A 130 7.84 11.77 -2.63
C ALA A 130 7.91 12.34 -4.05
N VAL A 131 8.77 13.32 -4.25
CA VAL A 131 9.14 13.83 -5.57
C VAL A 131 10.47 13.20 -5.96
N ILE A 132 10.42 12.37 -6.99
CA ILE A 132 11.50 11.46 -7.34
C ILE A 132 11.98 11.81 -8.73
N THR A 133 13.27 12.07 -8.84
CA THR A 133 13.99 12.23 -10.11
C THR A 133 15.04 11.12 -10.23
N ARG A 134 15.78 11.11 -11.31
CA ARG A 134 16.89 10.17 -11.51
C ARG A 134 17.93 10.22 -10.38
N ASN A 135 18.19 11.40 -9.84
CA ASN A 135 19.32 11.65 -8.96
C ASN A 135 18.93 11.85 -7.48
N GLU A 136 17.67 12.18 -7.21
CA GLU A 136 17.22 12.50 -5.85
C GLU A 136 15.78 12.07 -5.60
N ALA A 137 15.45 11.93 -4.32
CA ALA A 137 14.09 11.79 -3.83
C ALA A 137 13.89 12.77 -2.66
N LYS A 138 12.92 13.66 -2.79
CA LYS A 138 12.54 14.63 -1.76
C LYS A 138 11.17 14.25 -1.20
N ILE A 139 11.04 14.29 0.10
CA ILE A 139 9.81 13.92 0.79
C ILE A 139 9.15 15.19 1.36
N TYR A 140 7.84 15.26 1.24
CA TYR A 140 7.01 16.34 1.76
C TYR A 140 5.79 15.77 2.49
N ASP A 141 5.22 16.53 3.41
CA ASP A 141 3.88 16.25 3.90
C ASP A 141 2.80 16.77 2.92
N PHE A 142 1.54 16.48 3.20
CA PHE A 142 0.42 16.98 2.38
C PHE A 142 0.26 18.51 2.44
N ASP A 143 0.94 19.19 3.37
CA ASP A 143 1.01 20.66 3.43
C ASP A 143 2.16 21.22 2.57
N GLY A 144 2.96 20.36 1.95
CA GLY A 144 4.10 20.73 1.13
C GLY A 144 5.34 21.10 1.97
N ARG A 145 5.37 20.75 3.26
CA ARG A 145 6.53 20.98 4.11
C ARG A 145 7.55 19.87 3.87
N PRO A 146 8.84 20.18 3.69
CA PRO A 146 9.86 19.17 3.47
C PRO A 146 10.06 18.31 4.72
N ILE A 147 10.26 17.02 4.50
CA ILE A 147 10.56 16.04 5.56
C ILE A 147 11.93 15.44 5.28
N GLU A 148 12.84 15.53 6.22
CA GLU A 148 14.11 14.83 6.15
C GLU A 148 13.93 13.36 6.53
N ARG A 149 14.36 12.47 5.64
CA ARG A 149 14.32 11.02 5.81
C ARG A 149 15.70 10.42 5.62
N GLN A 150 16.15 9.63 6.60
CA GLN A 150 17.34 8.82 6.42
C GLN A 150 16.95 7.52 5.73
N PRO A 151 17.63 7.14 4.64
CA PRO A 151 17.40 5.86 4.00
C PRO A 151 17.81 4.69 4.89
N GLU A 152 17.01 3.65 4.90
CA GLU A 152 17.34 2.39 5.56
C GLU A 152 18.08 1.45 4.59
N TYR A 153 19.03 0.67 5.11
CA TYR A 153 19.72 -0.34 4.34
C TYR A 153 18.97 -1.67 4.45
N ILE A 154 18.56 -2.20 3.32
CA ILE A 154 18.02 -3.56 3.25
C ILE A 154 19.18 -4.55 3.15
N GLY A 155 19.24 -5.46 4.14
CA GLY A 155 20.10 -6.62 4.07
C GLY A 155 19.68 -7.51 2.91
N PHE A 156 20.60 -7.69 1.96
CA PHE A 156 20.35 -8.57 0.81
C PHE A 156 20.43 -10.03 1.27
N ASN A 157 19.31 -10.70 1.37
CA ASN A 157 19.26 -12.17 1.44
C ASN A 157 18.76 -12.71 0.09
N PRO A 158 19.67 -13.25 -0.75
CA PRO A 158 19.30 -13.80 -2.05
C PRO A 158 18.25 -14.90 -1.98
N GLU A 159 18.18 -15.59 -0.84
CA GLU A 159 17.23 -16.68 -0.62
C GLU A 159 15.79 -16.20 -0.50
N VAL A 160 15.57 -15.01 0.06
CA VAL A 160 14.20 -14.43 0.18
C VAL A 160 13.62 -14.12 -1.19
N ILE A 161 14.47 -13.72 -2.14
CA ILE A 161 14.06 -13.29 -3.48
C ILE A 161 14.03 -14.44 -4.48
N SER A 162 14.81 -15.50 -4.23
CA SER A 162 14.86 -16.62 -5.13
C SER A 162 13.63 -17.50 -5.01
N LYS A 163 13.18 -18.05 -6.12
CA LYS A 163 12.12 -19.07 -6.12
C LYS A 163 12.55 -20.39 -5.48
N ARG A 164 13.79 -20.52 -5.00
CA ARG A 164 14.37 -21.75 -4.40
C ARG A 164 14.05 -23.01 -5.20
N GLY A 165 14.07 -22.94 -6.56
CA GLY A 165 13.77 -24.05 -7.44
C GLY A 165 12.28 -24.27 -7.75
N TYR A 166 11.38 -23.50 -7.15
CA TYR A 166 9.96 -23.54 -7.49
C TYR A 166 9.68 -22.78 -8.79
N PRO A 167 8.74 -23.21 -9.62
CA PRO A 167 8.38 -22.52 -10.86
C PRO A 167 7.70 -21.17 -10.59
N HIS A 168 6.97 -21.04 -9.47
CA HIS A 168 6.22 -19.86 -9.08
C HIS A 168 6.46 -19.48 -7.64
N PHE A 169 6.43 -18.18 -7.31
CA PHE A 169 6.52 -17.69 -5.93
C PHE A 169 5.40 -18.21 -5.05
N MET A 170 4.16 -18.24 -5.53
CA MET A 170 3.03 -18.77 -4.77
C MET A 170 3.27 -20.23 -4.35
N LEU A 171 3.82 -21.07 -5.21
CA LEU A 171 4.12 -22.46 -4.85
C LEU A 171 5.22 -22.55 -3.79
N LYS A 172 6.25 -21.69 -3.88
CA LYS A 172 7.27 -21.54 -2.83
C LYS A 172 6.62 -21.16 -1.50
N GLU A 173 5.82 -20.10 -1.49
CA GLU A 173 5.14 -19.58 -0.30
C GLU A 173 4.22 -20.62 0.36
N ILE A 174 3.45 -21.39 -0.44
CA ILE A 174 2.65 -22.50 0.06
C ILE A 174 3.52 -23.52 0.80
N ASN A 175 4.67 -23.87 0.24
CA ASN A 175 5.58 -24.85 0.85
C ASN A 175 6.38 -24.31 2.04
N GLU A 176 6.52 -22.99 2.17
CA GLU A 176 7.16 -22.34 3.32
C GLU A 176 6.22 -22.20 4.53
N GLN A 177 4.90 -22.28 4.34
CA GLN A 177 3.93 -22.12 5.43
C GLN A 177 4.19 -22.99 6.67
N PRO A 178 4.52 -24.30 6.57
CA PRO A 178 4.80 -25.11 7.74
C PRO A 178 5.98 -24.60 8.59
N ASP A 179 7.02 -24.10 7.92
CA ASP A 179 8.19 -23.57 8.62
C ASP A 179 7.91 -22.21 9.26
N ILE A 180 7.17 -21.36 8.57
CA ILE A 180 6.72 -20.06 9.09
C ILE A 180 5.85 -20.26 10.34
N VAL A 181 4.86 -21.16 10.28
CA VAL A 181 4.00 -21.47 11.42
C VAL A 181 4.82 -22.02 12.58
N ARG A 182 5.79 -22.90 12.31
CA ARG A 182 6.66 -23.45 13.35
C ARG A 182 7.49 -22.37 14.05
N HIS A 183 8.07 -21.43 13.28
CA HIS A 183 8.81 -20.30 13.84
C HIS A 183 7.93 -19.37 14.66
N LEU A 184 6.74 -19.03 14.16
CA LEU A 184 5.76 -18.22 14.92
C LEU A 184 5.40 -18.86 16.25
N LEU A 185 5.19 -20.17 16.28
CA LEU A 185 4.91 -20.89 17.52
C LEU A 185 6.12 -20.91 18.46
N GLN A 186 7.33 -21.12 17.92
CA GLN A 186 8.55 -21.08 18.72
C GLN A 186 8.75 -19.69 19.35
N ASP A 187 8.54 -18.63 18.61
CA ASP A 187 8.64 -17.25 19.11
C ASP A 187 7.55 -16.94 20.14
N ALA A 188 6.30 -17.35 19.87
CA ALA A 188 5.18 -17.13 20.78
C ALA A 188 5.37 -17.82 22.14
N TYR A 189 5.99 -19.01 22.15
CA TYR A 189 6.25 -19.81 23.35
C TYR A 189 7.70 -19.79 23.80
N ALA A 190 8.52 -18.83 23.33
CA ALA A 190 9.91 -18.70 23.70
C ALA A 190 10.10 -18.62 25.23
N GLY A 191 11.16 -19.29 25.73
CA GLY A 191 11.45 -19.33 27.16
C GLY A 191 10.60 -20.31 27.99
N GLY A 192 9.96 -21.31 27.35
CA GLY A 192 9.20 -22.36 28.05
C GLY A 192 7.88 -21.87 28.64
N ARG A 193 7.29 -20.86 28.05
CA ARG A 193 6.00 -20.30 28.52
C ARG A 193 4.84 -21.26 28.24
N GLU A 194 3.91 -21.35 29.17
CA GLU A 194 2.65 -22.09 28.98
C GLU A 194 1.63 -21.30 28.14
N THR A 195 1.77 -19.98 28.10
CA THR A 195 0.91 -19.08 27.31
C THR A 195 1.70 -18.29 26.28
N PRO A 196 1.15 -18.07 25.07
CA PRO A 196 1.86 -17.35 24.02
C PRO A 196 2.11 -15.88 24.41
N LEU A 197 3.25 -15.34 23.98
CA LEU A 197 3.54 -13.91 24.07
C LEU A 197 2.81 -13.17 22.95
N LEU A 198 1.73 -12.49 23.27
CA LEU A 198 0.95 -11.65 22.35
C LEU A 198 1.04 -10.18 22.78
N PRO A 199 2.11 -9.46 22.43
CA PRO A 199 2.46 -8.17 23.07
C PRO A 199 1.42 -7.05 22.85
N LYS A 200 0.53 -7.19 21.90
CA LYS A 200 -0.51 -6.19 21.58
C LYS A 200 -1.94 -6.65 21.91
N VAL A 201 -2.09 -7.83 22.49
CA VAL A 201 -3.42 -8.39 22.80
C VAL A 201 -3.68 -8.30 24.30
N ASN A 202 -4.79 -7.68 24.67
CA ASN A 202 -5.29 -7.73 26.05
C ASN A 202 -6.03 -9.05 26.28
N ILE A 203 -5.29 -10.08 26.73
CA ILE A 203 -5.83 -11.43 26.94
C ILE A 203 -6.98 -11.43 27.96
N ALA A 204 -6.90 -10.61 29.01
CA ALA A 204 -7.94 -10.53 30.04
C ALA A 204 -9.26 -9.94 29.49
N ALA A 205 -9.17 -9.02 28.55
CA ALA A 205 -10.35 -8.50 27.85
C ALA A 205 -10.87 -9.50 26.82
N ALA A 206 -9.98 -10.15 26.06
CA ALA A 206 -10.35 -11.16 25.08
C ALA A 206 -11.07 -12.37 25.72
N ALA A 207 -10.65 -12.80 26.91
CA ALA A 207 -11.28 -13.88 27.64
C ALA A 207 -12.75 -13.61 28.10
N LYS A 208 -13.18 -12.34 28.01
CA LYS A 208 -14.56 -11.93 28.36
C LYS A 208 -15.40 -11.65 27.09
N ALA A 209 -14.88 -11.94 25.93
CA ALA A 209 -15.59 -11.72 24.68
C ALA A 209 -16.80 -12.64 24.57
N GLU A 210 -17.95 -12.10 24.24
CA GLU A 210 -19.19 -12.84 24.02
C GLU A 210 -19.40 -13.20 22.55
N ARG A 211 -18.62 -12.58 21.66
CA ARG A 211 -18.58 -12.86 20.21
C ARG A 211 -17.23 -12.45 19.62
N ILE A 212 -16.91 -13.01 18.47
CA ILE A 212 -15.75 -12.62 17.65
C ILE A 212 -16.26 -12.14 16.29
N GLU A 213 -15.73 -11.02 15.83
CA GLU A 213 -15.94 -10.53 14.49
C GLU A 213 -14.59 -10.39 13.79
N ILE A 214 -14.42 -11.07 12.65
CA ILE A 214 -13.18 -11.06 11.85
C ILE A 214 -13.48 -10.30 10.55
N ILE A 215 -12.80 -9.19 10.35
CA ILE A 215 -12.94 -8.36 9.15
C ILE A 215 -11.67 -8.50 8.34
N ALA A 216 -11.78 -8.95 7.10
CA ALA A 216 -10.64 -9.18 6.22
C ALA A 216 -11.03 -9.18 4.75
N CYS A 217 -10.02 -9.09 3.86
CA CYS A 217 -10.18 -9.28 2.41
C CYS A 217 -9.15 -10.27 1.87
N GLY A 218 -9.35 -10.73 0.62
CA GLY A 218 -8.42 -11.62 -0.07
C GLY A 218 -8.19 -12.94 0.65
N THR A 219 -6.94 -13.42 0.65
CA THR A 219 -6.58 -14.70 1.29
C THR A 219 -6.74 -14.69 2.81
N SER A 220 -6.66 -13.54 3.46
CA SER A 220 -6.94 -13.39 4.89
C SER A 220 -8.42 -13.67 5.21
N LEU A 221 -9.36 -13.26 4.34
CA LEU A 221 -10.78 -13.60 4.48
C LEU A 221 -11.02 -15.11 4.39
N HIS A 222 -10.34 -15.78 3.45
CA HIS A 222 -10.45 -17.25 3.34
C HIS A 222 -9.88 -17.97 4.55
N ALA A 223 -8.75 -17.52 5.09
CA ALA A 223 -8.18 -18.03 6.32
C ALA A 223 -9.12 -17.79 7.50
N ALA A 224 -9.73 -16.61 7.60
CA ALA A 224 -10.71 -16.27 8.62
C ALA A 224 -11.96 -17.14 8.55
N ALA A 225 -12.46 -17.44 7.34
CA ALA A 225 -13.61 -18.31 7.15
C ALA A 225 -13.36 -19.73 7.68
N VAL A 226 -12.17 -20.28 7.46
CA VAL A 226 -11.78 -21.58 8.02
C VAL A 226 -11.58 -21.50 9.54
N ALA A 227 -10.89 -20.47 10.02
CA ALA A 227 -10.63 -20.28 11.45
C ALA A 227 -11.92 -20.03 12.25
N GLY A 228 -12.92 -19.38 11.66
CA GLY A 228 -14.20 -19.09 12.29
C GLY A 228 -14.89 -20.37 12.82
N PHE A 229 -14.94 -21.42 12.01
CA PHE A 229 -15.50 -22.71 12.42
C PHE A 229 -14.76 -23.30 13.64
N ALA A 230 -13.43 -23.26 13.62
CA ALA A 230 -12.63 -23.76 14.72
C ALA A 230 -12.83 -22.93 16.00
N PHE A 231 -12.90 -21.60 15.88
CA PHE A 231 -13.12 -20.72 17.03
C PHE A 231 -14.50 -20.91 17.64
N GLU A 232 -15.58 -21.06 16.85
CA GLU A 232 -16.91 -21.38 17.37
C GLU A 232 -16.93 -22.73 18.11
N GLU A 233 -16.27 -23.73 17.52
CA GLU A 233 -16.20 -25.05 18.14
C GLU A 233 -15.44 -25.05 19.48
N TRP A 234 -14.30 -24.35 19.54
CA TRP A 234 -13.43 -24.34 20.71
C TRP A 234 -13.91 -23.40 21.81
N LEU A 235 -14.35 -22.19 21.42
CA LEU A 235 -14.68 -21.14 22.38
C LEU A 235 -16.14 -21.11 22.77
N LYS A 236 -17.01 -21.79 22.01
CA LYS A 236 -18.48 -21.82 22.23
C LYS A 236 -19.12 -20.43 22.23
N ILE A 237 -18.57 -19.49 21.48
CA ILE A 237 -19.12 -18.15 21.25
C ILE A 237 -19.30 -17.91 19.75
N PRO A 238 -20.26 -17.07 19.32
CA PRO A 238 -20.49 -16.79 17.91
C PRO A 238 -19.28 -16.13 17.24
N VAL A 239 -18.97 -16.56 16.01
CA VAL A 239 -17.94 -15.97 15.19
C VAL A 239 -18.53 -15.53 13.87
N SER A 240 -18.42 -14.26 13.53
CA SER A 240 -18.79 -13.72 12.21
C SER A 240 -17.54 -13.35 11.41
N VAL A 241 -17.56 -13.69 10.11
CA VAL A 241 -16.48 -13.35 9.18
C VAL A 241 -17.05 -12.46 8.10
N VAL A 242 -16.53 -11.24 8.00
CA VAL A 242 -17.04 -10.17 7.13
C VAL A 242 -15.97 -9.73 6.18
N ALA A 243 -16.34 -9.51 4.92
CA ALA A 243 -15.44 -8.91 3.93
C ALA A 243 -15.23 -7.41 4.26
N ALA A 244 -13.96 -6.98 4.21
CA ALA A 244 -13.57 -5.58 4.40
C ALA A 244 -13.81 -4.77 3.11
#